data_802441fb17ea0bff495a3e0893b21686
#
_entry.id   802441fb17ea0bff495a3e0893b21686
#
_cell.length_a   1.000
_cell.length_b   1.000
_cell.length_c   1.000
_cell.angle_alpha   90.00
_cell.angle_beta   90.00
_cell.angle_gamma   90.00
#
_symmetry.space_group_name_H-M   'P 1'
#
loop_
_entity.id
_entity.type
_entity.pdbx_description
1 polymer ?
#
loop_
_entity_poly.entity_id
_entity_poly.type
_entity_poly.pdbx_seq_one_letter_code
_entity_poly.pdbx_strand_id
1 'polypeptide(L)'
;MTNLNLSPVKKIEIILEGQHQEFATDLLDRAGVTGYTIVGNLSGRGRHGFHEGHIMFNEDDVLIMIIVAVPPELVEPILEGFEPFFNKHTGVVFISDIQVSRLVKFKN
;
A
#
# COMPACT_ATOMS: atom_id res chain seq x y z
N MET A 1 12.36 9.96 32.74
CA MET A 1 12.15 10.13 31.31
C MET A 1 12.23 8.82 30.58
N THR A 2 11.27 8.56 29.79
CA THR A 2 11.18 7.32 29.08
C THR A 2 11.99 7.37 27.80
N ASN A 3 12.66 6.28 27.52
CA ASN A 3 13.44 6.15 26.31
C ASN A 3 12.62 5.34 25.31
N LEU A 4 12.04 6.01 24.34
CA LEU A 4 11.03 5.37 23.53
C LEU A 4 11.56 4.64 22.31
N ASN A 5 12.81 4.80 21.97
CA ASN A 5 13.38 4.10 20.80
C ASN A 5 12.51 4.24 19.56
N LEU A 6 12.16 5.45 19.24
CA LEU A 6 11.38 5.72 18.05
C LEU A 6 12.30 5.98 16.88
N SER A 7 11.93 5.45 15.72
CA SER A 7 12.71 5.61 14.51
C SER A 7 11.81 6.01 13.36
N PRO A 8 12.25 6.96 12.55
CA PRO A 8 11.42 7.41 11.42
C PRO A 8 11.48 6.43 10.27
N VAL A 9 10.33 6.15 9.70
CA VAL A 9 10.21 5.36 8.49
C VAL A 9 9.07 5.95 7.67
N LYS A 10 8.88 5.42 6.48
CA LYS A 10 7.77 5.81 5.64
C LYS A 10 6.70 4.74 5.70
N LYS A 11 5.46 5.18 5.80
CA LYS A 11 4.34 4.25 5.72
C LYS A 11 3.72 4.38 4.33
N ILE A 12 3.51 3.26 3.67
CA ILE A 12 2.85 3.20 2.39
C ILE A 12 1.54 2.45 2.60
N GLU A 13 0.45 3.08 2.20
CA GLU A 13 -0.87 2.44 2.23
C GLU A 13 -1.36 2.31 0.80
N ILE A 14 -1.60 1.08 0.37
CA ILE A 14 -1.98 0.79 -1.00
C ILE A 14 -3.40 0.25 -0.97
N ILE A 15 -4.32 0.96 -1.62
CA ILE A 15 -5.70 0.52 -1.71
C ILE A 15 -5.98 0.11 -3.15
N LEU A 16 -6.43 -1.12 -3.32
CA LEU A 16 -6.75 -1.63 -4.64
C LEU A 16 -7.77 -2.74 -4.51
N GLU A 17 -8.21 -3.25 -5.65
CA GLU A 17 -9.16 -4.35 -5.64
C GLU A 17 -8.48 -5.63 -5.23
N GLY A 18 -9.20 -6.44 -4.45
CA GLY A 18 -8.61 -7.63 -3.88
C GLY A 18 -8.11 -8.63 -4.90
N GLN A 19 -8.70 -8.63 -6.10
CA GLN A 19 -8.23 -9.55 -7.13
C GLN A 19 -6.79 -9.28 -7.53
N HIS A 20 -6.27 -8.11 -7.20
CA HIS A 20 -4.89 -7.74 -7.54
C HIS A 20 -3.95 -7.88 -6.36
N GLN A 21 -4.40 -8.54 -5.30
CA GLN A 21 -3.56 -8.66 -4.12
C GLN A 21 -2.23 -9.34 -4.41
N GLU A 22 -2.28 -10.42 -5.18
CA GLU A 22 -1.07 -11.18 -5.44
C GLU A 22 -0.05 -10.35 -6.21
N PHE A 23 -0.52 -9.59 -7.19
CA PHE A 23 0.37 -8.70 -7.91
C PHE A 23 1.07 -7.74 -6.95
N ALA A 24 0.29 -7.15 -6.04
CA ALA A 24 0.84 -6.15 -5.14
C ALA A 24 1.84 -6.76 -4.16
N THR A 25 1.51 -7.91 -3.58
CA THR A 25 2.42 -8.52 -2.63
C THR A 25 3.69 -9.02 -3.32
N ASP A 26 3.57 -9.53 -4.53
CA ASP A 26 4.76 -9.93 -5.28
C ASP A 26 5.68 -8.74 -5.53
N LEU A 27 5.09 -7.59 -5.86
CA LEU A 27 5.88 -6.39 -6.08
C LEU A 27 6.61 -5.97 -4.81
N LEU A 28 5.90 -5.98 -3.69
CA LEU A 28 6.51 -5.61 -2.42
C LEU A 28 7.62 -6.59 -2.04
N ASP A 29 7.38 -7.87 -2.26
CA ASP A 29 8.41 -8.87 -1.95
C ASP A 29 9.66 -8.64 -2.78
N ARG A 30 9.48 -8.36 -4.07
CA ARG A 30 10.64 -8.11 -4.93
C ARG A 30 11.35 -6.82 -4.58
N ALA A 31 10.63 -5.87 -4.02
CA ALA A 31 11.26 -4.62 -3.59
C ALA A 31 12.04 -4.78 -2.30
N GLY A 32 11.88 -5.91 -1.62
CA GLY A 32 12.68 -6.18 -0.44
C GLY A 32 12.04 -5.77 0.87
N VAL A 33 10.71 -5.55 0.88
CA VAL A 33 10.07 -5.23 2.16
C VAL A 33 10.06 -6.47 3.04
N THR A 34 10.11 -6.25 4.35
CA THR A 34 10.22 -7.36 5.28
C THR A 34 8.87 -7.85 5.78
N GLY A 35 7.82 -7.07 5.58
CA GLY A 35 6.51 -7.51 6.02
C GLY A 35 5.47 -6.47 5.67
N TYR A 36 4.20 -6.88 5.73
CA TYR A 36 3.10 -5.98 5.46
C TYR A 36 1.85 -6.54 6.12
N THR A 37 0.85 -5.69 6.23
CA THR A 37 -0.45 -6.05 6.79
C THR A 37 -1.51 -5.79 5.75
N ILE A 38 -2.44 -6.72 5.59
CA ILE A 38 -3.51 -6.57 4.64
C ILE A 38 -4.82 -6.45 5.39
N VAL A 39 -5.57 -5.40 5.08
CA VAL A 39 -6.90 -5.18 5.63
C VAL A 39 -7.88 -5.39 4.49
N GLY A 40 -8.84 -6.29 4.71
CA GLY A 40 -9.80 -6.62 3.68
C GLY A 40 -11.15 -5.99 3.89
N ASN A 41 -12.04 -6.25 2.95
CA ASN A 41 -13.45 -5.84 3.04
C ASN A 41 -13.62 -4.35 3.22
N LEU A 42 -12.84 -3.57 2.49
CA LEU A 42 -12.98 -2.14 2.53
C LEU A 42 -14.00 -1.70 1.51
N SER A 43 -14.64 -0.58 1.80
CA SER A 43 -15.53 0.04 0.83
C SER A 43 -15.20 1.51 0.78
N GLY A 44 -15.50 2.11 -0.36
CA GLY A 44 -15.23 3.51 -0.51
C GLY A 44 -15.73 3.97 -1.85
N ARG A 45 -15.59 5.24 -2.08
CA ARG A 45 -16.00 5.84 -3.32
C ARG A 45 -14.84 6.62 -3.90
N GLY A 46 -14.44 6.24 -5.09
CA GLY A 46 -13.39 6.95 -5.77
C GLY A 46 -13.96 7.97 -6.71
N ARG A 47 -13.16 8.98 -6.94
CA ARG A 47 -13.56 10.03 -7.83
C ARG A 47 -13.83 9.53 -9.23
N HIS A 48 -13.05 8.55 -9.65
CA HIS A 48 -13.17 8.02 -11.01
C HIS A 48 -14.21 6.94 -11.14
N GLY A 49 -14.83 6.56 -10.05
CA GLY A 49 -15.73 5.43 -10.05
C GLY A 49 -16.99 5.66 -10.84
N PHE A 50 -17.28 6.91 -11.17
CA PHE A 50 -18.51 7.21 -11.89
C PHE A 50 -18.30 7.57 -13.33
N HIS A 51 -17.07 7.61 -13.76
CA HIS A 51 -16.81 8.07 -15.10
C HIS A 51 -17.23 7.03 -16.10
N GLU A 52 -17.79 7.45 -17.19
CA GLU A 52 -18.13 6.58 -18.29
C GLU A 52 -19.13 5.51 -17.91
N GLY A 53 -19.83 5.72 -16.82
CA GLY A 53 -20.78 4.72 -16.41
C GLY A 53 -20.19 3.43 -15.93
N HIS A 54 -18.91 3.42 -15.71
CA HIS A 54 -18.29 2.21 -15.21
C HIS A 54 -18.59 2.00 -13.76
N ILE A 55 -18.83 0.77 -13.44
CA ILE A 55 -18.91 0.38 -12.06
C ILE A 55 -17.51 -0.06 -11.70
N MET A 56 -16.85 0.78 -10.99
CA MET A 56 -15.48 0.47 -10.64
C MET A 56 -15.39 -0.72 -9.74
N PHE A 57 -16.32 -0.79 -8.82
CA PHE A 57 -16.28 -1.87 -7.85
C PHE A 57 -17.58 -2.59 -7.94
N ASN A 58 -17.57 -3.74 -8.57
CA ASN A 58 -18.70 -4.64 -8.54
C ASN A 58 -18.93 -5.09 -7.13
N GLU A 59 -20.06 -5.73 -6.94
CA GLU A 59 -20.29 -6.35 -5.65
C GLU A 59 -19.24 -7.39 -5.33
N ASP A 60 -18.66 -7.97 -6.36
CA ASP A 60 -17.63 -8.98 -6.17
C ASP A 60 -16.25 -8.39 -6.02
N ASP A 61 -16.09 -7.11 -6.29
CA ASP A 61 -14.79 -6.47 -6.22
C ASP A 61 -14.62 -5.85 -4.86
N VAL A 62 -13.92 -6.54 -3.99
CA VAL A 62 -13.70 -6.09 -2.64
C VAL A 62 -12.38 -5.35 -2.59
N LEU A 63 -12.40 -4.18 -1.98
CA LEU A 63 -11.17 -3.41 -1.82
C LEU A 63 -10.37 -3.95 -0.65
N ILE A 64 -9.07 -3.88 -0.80
CA ILE A 64 -8.15 -4.18 0.29
C ILE A 64 -7.19 -3.01 0.45
N MET A 65 -6.59 -2.94 1.62
CA MET A 65 -5.53 -1.99 1.89
C MET A 65 -4.33 -2.75 2.39
N ILE A 66 -3.18 -2.51 1.78
CA ILE A 66 -1.93 -3.09 2.22
C ILE A 66 -1.13 -2.00 2.89
N ILE A 67 -0.74 -2.24 4.14
CA ILE A 67 0.00 -1.29 4.93
C ILE A 67 1.41 -1.82 5.10
N VAL A 68 2.40 -1.01 4.74
CA VAL A 68 3.77 -1.43 4.88
C VAL A 68 4.60 -0.24 5.36
N ALA A 69 5.52 -0.51 6.27
CA ALA A 69 6.47 0.48 6.74
C ALA A 69 7.82 0.13 6.13
N VAL A 70 8.46 1.11 5.52
CA VAL A 70 9.70 0.87 4.79
C VAL A 70 10.70 1.97 5.07
N PRO A 71 11.99 1.68 4.90
CA PRO A 71 12.98 2.76 4.89
C PRO A 71 12.70 3.68 3.71
N PRO A 72 13.09 4.95 3.83
CA PRO A 72 12.77 5.91 2.78
C PRO A 72 13.26 5.52 1.39
N GLU A 73 14.38 4.81 1.32
CA GLU A 73 14.95 4.48 0.02
C GLU A 73 14.12 3.47 -0.76
N LEU A 74 13.17 2.79 -0.12
CA LEU A 74 12.33 1.85 -0.83
C LEU A 74 11.07 2.48 -1.42
N VAL A 75 10.78 3.71 -1.05
CA VAL A 75 9.52 4.34 -1.51
C VAL A 75 9.51 4.47 -3.03
N GLU A 76 10.57 5.03 -3.59
CA GLU A 76 10.57 5.31 -5.01
C GLU A 76 10.51 4.04 -5.85
N PRO A 77 11.31 3.01 -5.56
CA PRO A 77 11.17 1.78 -6.35
C PRO A 77 9.78 1.15 -6.26
N ILE A 78 9.16 1.22 -5.09
CA ILE A 78 7.82 0.67 -4.96
C ILE A 78 6.82 1.47 -5.80
N LEU A 79 6.90 2.80 -5.74
CA LEU A 79 6.00 3.62 -6.54
C LEU A 79 6.21 3.40 -8.02
N GLU A 80 7.46 3.27 -8.44
CA GLU A 80 7.73 3.01 -9.84
C GLU A 80 7.15 1.69 -10.29
N GLY A 81 7.20 0.70 -9.42
CA GLY A 81 6.64 -0.60 -9.77
C GLY A 81 5.14 -0.57 -9.91
N PHE A 82 4.46 0.27 -9.14
CA PHE A 82 3.00 0.35 -9.21
C PHE A 82 2.50 1.27 -10.32
N GLU A 83 3.34 2.12 -10.86
CA GLU A 83 2.86 3.13 -11.80
C GLU A 83 2.16 2.53 -13.01
N PRO A 84 2.72 1.52 -13.69
CA PRO A 84 2.00 0.96 -14.84
C PRO A 84 0.67 0.34 -14.42
N PHE A 85 0.63 -0.23 -13.21
CA PHE A 85 -0.60 -0.84 -12.73
C PHE A 85 -1.71 0.21 -12.58
N PHE A 86 -1.39 1.32 -11.95
CA PHE A 86 -2.42 2.33 -11.70
C PHE A 86 -2.79 3.12 -12.93
N ASN A 87 -2.02 2.99 -14.01
CA ASN A 87 -2.46 3.54 -15.28
C ASN A 87 -3.60 2.75 -15.88
N LYS A 88 -3.81 1.52 -15.44
CA LYS A 88 -4.80 0.64 -16.00
C LYS A 88 -5.87 0.21 -15.01
N HIS A 89 -5.60 0.34 -13.73
CA HIS A 89 -6.50 -0.17 -12.69
C HIS A 89 -6.72 0.88 -11.65
N THR A 90 -7.85 0.78 -10.99
CA THR A 90 -8.21 1.70 -9.93
C THR A 90 -7.43 1.39 -8.68
N GLY A 91 -7.05 2.44 -7.99
CA GLY A 91 -6.36 2.29 -6.73
C GLY A 91 -5.69 3.58 -6.34
N VAL A 92 -5.11 3.60 -5.16
CA VAL A 92 -4.44 4.78 -4.67
C VAL A 92 -3.36 4.35 -3.69
N VAL A 93 -2.30 5.14 -3.64
CA VAL A 93 -1.21 4.94 -2.69
C VAL A 93 -1.07 6.19 -1.86
N PHE A 94 -1.07 6.02 -0.55
CA PHE A 94 -0.81 7.10 0.39
C PHE A 94 0.53 6.86 1.04
N ILE A 95 1.30 7.92 1.19
CA ILE A 95 2.61 7.85 1.83
C ILE A 95 2.65 8.86 2.95
N SER A 96 3.09 8.42 4.10
CA SER A 96 3.18 9.31 5.25
C SER A 96 4.46 9.03 6.02
N ASP A 97 4.88 10.04 6.74
CA ASP A 97 6.02 9.92 7.64
C ASP A 97 5.51 9.47 8.99
N ILE A 98 6.10 8.41 9.49
CA ILE A 98 5.72 7.88 10.78
C ILE A 98 6.96 7.53 11.59
N GLN A 99 6.74 7.17 12.82
CA GLN A 99 7.80 6.64 13.68
C GLN A 99 7.36 5.27 14.16
N VAL A 100 8.31 4.36 14.21
CA VAL A 100 8.05 3.03 14.74
C VAL A 100 8.98 2.80 15.92
N SER A 101 8.55 1.96 16.84
CA SER A 101 9.34 1.66 18.02
C SER A 101 10.10 0.34 17.91
N ARG A 102 10.04 -0.32 16.74
CA ARG A 102 10.71 -1.59 16.54
C ARG A 102 11.39 -1.61 15.19
N LEU A 103 12.26 -0.63 15.00
CA LEU A 103 12.86 -0.40 13.68
C LEU A 103 13.60 -1.62 13.15
N VAL A 104 14.18 -2.40 14.03
CA VAL A 104 14.97 -3.54 13.59
C VAL A 104 14.15 -4.49 12.73
N LYS A 105 12.84 -4.49 12.90
CA LYS A 105 12.00 -5.38 12.10
C LYS A 105 11.78 -4.91 10.67
N PHE A 106 12.20 -3.70 10.38
CA PHE A 106 11.97 -3.13 9.05
C PHE A 106 13.25 -2.89 8.28
N LYS A 107 14.38 -3.19 8.86
CA LYS A 107 15.66 -2.82 8.26
C LYS A 107 16.37 -3.92 7.52
N ASN A 108 15.96 -5.09 7.64
CA ASN A 108 16.73 -6.17 7.04
C ASN A 108 16.76 -6.15 5.55
#